data_ab2ff4517657647a5950850b0c4c1132
#
_entry.id   ab2ff4517657647a5950850b0c4c1132
#
_cell.length_a   1.000
_cell.length_b   1.000
_cell.length_c   1.000
_cell.angle_alpha   90.00
_cell.angle_beta   90.00
_cell.angle_gamma   90.00
#
_symmetry.space_group_name_H-M   'P 1'
#
loop_
_entity.id
_entity.type
_entity.pdbx_description
1 polymer ?
#
loop_
_entity_poly.entity_id
_entity_poly.type
_entity_poly.pdbx_seq_one_letter_code
_entity_poly.pdbx_strand_id
1 'polypeptide(L)'
;LRREIEINSLNYLIGTNYINLDTPVIESADLFFRKSLGSTSGNTYTFIDPLNQQVSLRPDFTASVMRHVFTNLKNKKNHDGKYCYSGPVFKFENSQKSHHQSYQVGAEYISSDNEGYESEVILDSVECLNKNDVNEFKINLGDVGIVRKFLYSLDLNSSLVEFFLTNLKLFNSEKYENALLSKAKFQNLIKSNEKISKLGKKDIENK
;
A
#
# COMPACT_ATOMS: atom_id res chain seq x y z
N LEU A 1 6.13 8.47 -25.14
CA LEU A 1 5.74 9.02 -23.84
C LEU A 1 5.96 8.02 -22.69
N ARG A 2 5.24 6.88 -22.59
CA ARG A 2 5.39 5.93 -21.47
C ARG A 2 6.82 5.44 -21.30
N ARG A 3 7.43 4.91 -22.38
CA ARG A 3 8.81 4.38 -22.35
C ARG A 3 9.85 5.46 -22.02
N GLU A 4 9.60 6.66 -22.39
CA GLU A 4 10.44 7.82 -22.09
C GLU A 4 10.40 8.15 -20.59
N ILE A 5 9.19 8.21 -19.99
CA ILE A 5 9.00 8.38 -18.54
C ILE A 5 9.73 7.27 -17.77
N GLU A 6 9.60 6.03 -18.22
CA GLU A 6 10.27 4.87 -17.64
C GLU A 6 11.79 5.04 -17.66
N ILE A 7 12.36 5.37 -18.82
CA ILE A 7 13.81 5.54 -19.00
C ILE A 7 14.34 6.71 -18.17
N ASN A 8 13.70 7.87 -18.22
CA ASN A 8 14.13 9.06 -17.48
C ASN A 8 14.15 8.82 -15.98
N SER A 9 13.07 8.20 -15.45
CA SER A 9 12.96 7.90 -14.03
C SER A 9 13.99 6.85 -13.58
N LEU A 10 14.16 5.76 -14.35
CA LEU A 10 15.15 4.73 -14.01
C LEU A 10 16.58 5.26 -14.10
N ASN A 11 16.91 6.05 -15.12
CA ASN A 11 18.25 6.63 -15.25
C ASN A 11 18.58 7.54 -14.06
N TYR A 12 17.62 8.34 -13.60
CA TYR A 12 17.79 9.15 -12.40
C TYR A 12 18.04 8.27 -11.16
N LEU A 13 17.17 7.29 -10.91
CA LEU A 13 17.27 6.41 -9.74
C LEU A 13 18.58 5.62 -9.74
N ILE A 14 19.00 5.05 -10.87
CA ILE A 14 20.26 4.33 -10.99
C ILE A 14 21.44 5.30 -10.75
N GLY A 15 21.35 6.54 -11.26
CA GLY A 15 22.34 7.59 -11.03
C GLY A 15 22.48 8.00 -9.56
N THR A 16 21.43 7.78 -8.74
CA THR A 16 21.40 8.02 -7.28
C THR A 16 21.58 6.74 -6.46
N ASN A 17 22.27 5.75 -7.03
CA ASN A 17 22.68 4.48 -6.42
C ASN A 17 21.54 3.50 -6.10
N TYR A 18 20.42 3.58 -6.81
CA TYR A 18 19.42 2.51 -6.77
C TYR A 18 19.85 1.35 -7.68
N ILE A 19 19.70 0.14 -7.18
CA ILE A 19 19.92 -1.10 -7.93
C ILE A 19 18.63 -1.42 -8.70
N ASN A 20 18.73 -1.48 -10.02
CA ASN A 20 17.59 -1.86 -10.84
C ASN A 20 17.31 -3.37 -10.70
N LEU A 21 16.07 -3.71 -10.29
CA LEU A 21 15.62 -5.08 -10.13
C LEU A 21 14.57 -5.43 -11.19
N ASP A 22 14.76 -6.56 -11.83
CA ASP A 22 13.72 -7.22 -12.62
C ASP A 22 13.16 -8.37 -11.79
N THR A 23 11.90 -8.25 -11.39
CA THR A 23 11.19 -9.26 -10.59
C THR A 23 10.14 -9.97 -11.44
N PRO A 24 9.84 -11.26 -11.16
CA PRO A 24 8.84 -12.01 -11.92
C PRO A 24 7.48 -11.32 -11.96
N VAL A 25 6.79 -11.44 -13.10
CA VAL A 25 5.39 -10.99 -13.26
C VAL A 25 4.43 -11.96 -12.57
N ILE A 26 4.78 -13.25 -12.58
CA ILE A 26 4.01 -14.32 -11.94
C ILE A 26 4.75 -14.73 -10.67
N GLU A 27 4.06 -14.72 -9.55
CA GLU A 27 4.58 -15.03 -8.23
C GLU A 27 3.62 -15.98 -7.50
N SER A 28 4.08 -16.61 -6.41
CA SER A 28 3.17 -17.34 -5.52
C SER A 28 2.07 -16.39 -5.00
N ALA A 29 0.82 -16.81 -5.05
CA ALA A 29 -0.31 -16.01 -4.58
C ALA A 29 -0.20 -15.66 -3.09
N ASP A 30 0.40 -16.52 -2.27
CA ASP A 30 0.67 -16.31 -0.85
C ASP A 30 1.46 -15.03 -0.57
N LEU A 31 2.36 -14.65 -1.48
CA LEU A 31 3.18 -13.44 -1.33
C LEU A 31 2.31 -12.18 -1.19
N PHE A 32 1.21 -12.13 -1.93
CA PHE A 32 0.31 -10.98 -1.93
C PHE A 32 -0.80 -11.09 -0.89
N PHE A 33 -1.26 -12.30 -0.57
CA PHE A 33 -2.32 -12.51 0.42
C PHE A 33 -1.87 -12.18 1.84
N ARG A 34 -0.64 -12.50 2.21
CA ARG A 34 -0.08 -12.20 3.55
C ARG A 34 0.04 -10.70 3.83
N LYS A 35 0.29 -9.89 2.80
CA LYS A 35 0.37 -8.42 2.91
C LYS A 35 -0.99 -7.77 3.20
N SER A 36 -2.06 -8.40 2.83
CA SER A 36 -3.39 -7.78 2.70
C SER A 36 -4.33 -8.14 3.81
N LEU A 37 -4.00 -8.29 5.05
CA LEU A 37 -4.97 -8.47 6.17
C LEU A 37 -6.44 -8.70 5.73
N GLY A 38 -6.65 -9.50 4.67
CA GLY A 38 -7.96 -9.92 4.14
C GLY A 38 -8.67 -8.98 3.16
N SER A 39 -8.21 -7.75 2.91
CA SER A 39 -8.94 -6.80 2.05
C SER A 39 -8.51 -6.74 0.58
N THR A 40 -7.30 -7.19 0.25
CA THR A 40 -6.73 -7.06 -1.10
C THR A 40 -6.78 -8.36 -1.91
N SER A 41 -7.15 -9.49 -1.29
CA SER A 41 -7.26 -10.79 -1.98
C SER A 41 -8.29 -10.77 -3.12
N GLY A 42 -9.31 -9.91 -3.04
CA GLY A 42 -10.32 -9.76 -4.09
C GLY A 42 -9.88 -9.00 -5.33
N ASN A 43 -8.73 -8.30 -5.28
CA ASN A 43 -8.28 -7.42 -6.37
C ASN A 43 -7.04 -7.97 -7.10
N THR A 44 -6.76 -9.25 -6.94
CA THR A 44 -5.56 -9.89 -7.48
C THR A 44 -5.94 -10.96 -8.49
N TYR A 45 -5.28 -10.99 -9.65
CA TYR A 45 -5.46 -12.04 -10.65
C TYR A 45 -4.73 -13.31 -10.22
N THR A 46 -5.45 -14.34 -9.81
CA THR A 46 -4.90 -15.62 -9.39
C THR A 46 -5.34 -16.74 -10.33
N PHE A 47 -4.46 -17.72 -10.51
CA PHE A 47 -4.73 -18.94 -11.31
C PHE A 47 -3.90 -20.11 -10.80
N ILE A 48 -4.19 -21.30 -11.30
CA ILE A 48 -3.44 -22.51 -10.98
C ILE A 48 -2.44 -22.77 -12.11
N ASP A 49 -1.18 -22.95 -11.74
CA ASP A 49 -0.12 -23.26 -12.69
C ASP A 49 -0.10 -24.78 -13.07
N PRO A 50 0.70 -25.20 -14.05
CA PRO A 50 0.80 -26.62 -14.45
C PRO A 50 1.31 -27.55 -13.34
N LEU A 51 1.92 -27.03 -12.27
CA LEU A 51 2.34 -27.80 -11.09
C LEU A 51 1.30 -27.82 -9.98
N ASN A 52 0.06 -27.40 -10.29
CA ASN A 52 -1.06 -27.30 -9.34
C ASN A 52 -0.81 -26.35 -8.17
N GLN A 53 -0.01 -25.30 -8.39
CA GLN A 53 0.26 -24.27 -7.39
C GLN A 53 -0.56 -23.02 -7.68
N GLN A 54 -1.06 -22.36 -6.62
CA GLN A 54 -1.77 -21.09 -6.78
C GLN A 54 -0.77 -19.96 -6.96
N VAL A 55 -0.83 -19.33 -8.13
CA VAL A 55 0.02 -18.21 -8.51
C VAL A 55 -0.82 -16.98 -8.80
N SER A 56 -0.17 -15.83 -8.88
CA SER A 56 -0.78 -14.52 -9.10
C SER A 56 0.05 -13.67 -10.05
N LEU A 57 -0.63 -12.85 -10.87
CA LEU A 57 0.01 -11.71 -11.49
C LEU A 57 0.29 -10.66 -10.40
N ARG A 58 1.47 -10.06 -10.43
CA ARG A 58 1.86 -9.05 -9.42
C ARG A 58 0.93 -7.84 -9.45
N PRO A 59 0.28 -7.47 -8.33
CA PRO A 59 -0.53 -6.26 -8.22
C PRO A 59 0.31 -5.02 -7.90
N ASP A 60 1.50 -5.21 -7.35
CA ASP A 60 2.53 -4.20 -7.06
C ASP A 60 3.92 -4.84 -7.03
N PHE A 61 4.96 -4.03 -6.97
CA PHE A 61 6.33 -4.52 -6.94
C PHE A 61 6.88 -4.76 -5.53
N THR A 62 6.39 -4.04 -4.53
CA THR A 62 6.97 -4.02 -3.17
C THR A 62 7.17 -5.44 -2.61
N ALA A 63 6.14 -6.29 -2.69
CA ALA A 63 6.24 -7.65 -2.16
C ALA A 63 7.26 -8.50 -2.94
N SER A 64 7.31 -8.36 -4.26
CA SER A 64 8.27 -9.08 -5.12
C SER A 64 9.72 -8.62 -4.88
N VAL A 65 9.93 -7.30 -4.70
CA VAL A 65 11.25 -6.74 -4.35
C VAL A 65 11.69 -7.27 -2.98
N MET A 66 10.83 -7.20 -1.97
CA MET A 66 11.13 -7.71 -0.63
C MET A 66 11.50 -9.20 -0.67
N ARG A 67 10.71 -10.03 -1.36
CA ARG A 67 11.02 -11.44 -1.54
C ARG A 67 12.38 -11.64 -2.20
N HIS A 68 12.66 -10.90 -3.29
CA HIS A 68 13.94 -10.98 -4.01
C HIS A 68 15.11 -10.68 -3.08
N VAL A 69 15.05 -9.56 -2.36
CA VAL A 69 16.09 -9.12 -1.43
C VAL A 69 16.33 -10.16 -0.34
N PHE A 70 15.28 -10.58 0.37
CA PHE A 70 15.44 -11.52 1.48
C PHE A 70 15.74 -12.96 1.04
N THR A 71 15.37 -13.36 -0.17
CA THR A 71 15.71 -14.71 -0.68
C THR A 71 17.14 -14.77 -1.19
N ASN A 72 17.56 -13.78 -1.98
CA ASN A 72 18.86 -13.80 -2.65
C ASN A 72 20.00 -13.33 -1.74
N LEU A 73 19.68 -12.59 -0.68
CA LEU A 73 20.66 -12.09 0.27
C LEU A 73 20.69 -12.90 1.59
N LYS A 74 20.14 -14.12 1.61
CA LYS A 74 20.13 -15.00 2.80
C LYS A 74 21.46 -15.12 3.52
N ASN A 75 22.57 -14.99 2.80
CA ASN A 75 23.94 -15.11 3.36
C ASN A 75 24.57 -13.73 3.70
N LYS A 76 23.89 -12.63 3.48
CA LYS A 76 24.35 -11.28 3.87
C LYS A 76 23.75 -10.91 5.23
N LYS A 77 24.59 -10.43 6.14
CA LYS A 77 24.17 -9.95 7.47
C LYS A 77 23.31 -8.67 7.39
N ASN A 78 23.38 -7.95 6.28
CA ASN A 78 22.66 -6.71 6.07
C ASN A 78 21.90 -6.77 4.75
N HIS A 79 20.62 -6.45 4.78
CA HIS A 79 19.71 -6.39 3.62
C HIS A 79 19.44 -4.96 3.18
N ASP A 80 20.12 -3.98 3.77
CA ASP A 80 19.97 -2.57 3.48
C ASP A 80 20.35 -2.27 2.04
N GLY A 81 19.58 -1.43 1.39
CA GLY A 81 19.84 -1.04 0.01
C GLY A 81 18.69 -0.25 -0.62
N LYS A 82 19.04 0.41 -1.70
CA LYS A 82 18.12 1.13 -2.55
C LYS A 82 17.85 0.31 -3.81
N TYR A 83 16.60 0.05 -4.10
CA TYR A 83 16.17 -0.76 -5.23
C TYR A 83 15.16 0.02 -6.06
N CYS A 84 15.29 -0.01 -7.39
CA CYS A 84 14.30 0.55 -8.29
C CYS A 84 13.81 -0.50 -9.29
N TYR A 85 12.68 -0.23 -9.88
CA TYR A 85 12.03 -1.14 -10.82
C TYR A 85 11.12 -0.40 -11.78
N SER A 86 10.81 -1.05 -12.91
CA SER A 86 9.73 -0.63 -13.80
C SER A 86 9.03 -1.85 -14.40
N GLY A 87 7.77 -1.68 -14.77
CA GLY A 87 7.05 -2.72 -15.50
C GLY A 87 5.54 -2.73 -15.24
N PRO A 88 4.85 -3.75 -15.80
CA PRO A 88 3.43 -3.89 -15.66
C PRO A 88 3.03 -4.43 -14.29
N VAL A 89 1.91 -3.94 -13.78
CA VAL A 89 1.19 -4.46 -12.63
C VAL A 89 -0.28 -4.69 -12.99
N PHE A 90 -0.92 -5.64 -12.29
CA PHE A 90 -2.24 -6.14 -12.65
C PHE A 90 -3.17 -6.09 -11.44
N LYS A 91 -4.20 -5.24 -11.51
CA LYS A 91 -5.21 -5.11 -10.45
C LYS A 91 -6.59 -5.34 -11.02
N PHE A 92 -7.35 -6.18 -10.36
CA PHE A 92 -8.76 -6.32 -10.67
C PHE A 92 -9.53 -5.19 -10.00
N GLU A 93 -10.24 -4.39 -10.79
CA GLU A 93 -11.18 -3.39 -10.29
C GLU A 93 -12.54 -3.66 -10.90
N ASN A 94 -13.56 -3.77 -10.06
CA ASN A 94 -14.93 -4.01 -10.50
C ASN A 94 -15.58 -2.71 -11.01
N SER A 95 -14.94 -2.06 -12.00
CA SER A 95 -15.51 -0.92 -12.70
C SER A 95 -15.35 -1.10 -14.21
N GLN A 96 -16.39 -0.75 -14.97
CA GLN A 96 -16.37 -0.86 -16.44
C GLN A 96 -15.31 0.05 -17.12
N LYS A 97 -14.69 0.97 -16.38
CA LYS A 97 -13.71 1.93 -16.86
C LYS A 97 -12.29 1.66 -16.38
N SER A 98 -12.05 0.59 -15.61
CA SER A 98 -10.75 0.32 -15.06
C SER A 98 -9.85 -0.42 -16.05
N HIS A 99 -8.62 0.04 -16.16
CA HIS A 99 -7.57 -0.70 -16.83
C HIS A 99 -6.98 -1.73 -15.84
N HIS A 100 -7.18 -3.01 -16.14
CA HIS A 100 -6.67 -4.11 -15.30
C HIS A 100 -5.14 -4.23 -15.30
N GLN A 101 -4.49 -3.55 -16.25
CA GLN A 101 -3.04 -3.45 -16.33
C GLN A 101 -2.63 -1.97 -16.31
N SER A 102 -1.67 -1.64 -15.46
CA SER A 102 -0.95 -0.37 -15.48
C SER A 102 0.54 -0.59 -15.46
N TYR A 103 1.33 0.47 -15.70
CA TYR A 103 2.78 0.42 -15.58
C TYR A 103 3.21 1.26 -14.40
N GLN A 104 4.17 0.74 -13.65
CA GLN A 104 4.78 1.44 -12.52
C GLN A 104 6.28 1.59 -12.75
N VAL A 105 6.80 2.75 -12.40
CA VAL A 105 8.19 2.94 -12.02
C VAL A 105 8.18 3.22 -10.53
N GLY A 106 9.09 2.64 -9.78
CA GLY A 106 9.13 2.82 -8.35
C GLY A 106 10.48 2.53 -7.75
N ALA A 107 10.58 2.86 -6.48
CA ALA A 107 11.79 2.65 -5.69
C ALA A 107 11.42 2.16 -4.29
N GLU A 108 12.28 1.30 -3.74
CA GLU A 108 12.19 0.80 -2.37
C GLU A 108 13.52 1.10 -1.68
N TYR A 109 13.46 1.77 -0.55
CA TYR A 109 14.60 1.94 0.33
C TYR A 109 14.43 0.99 1.51
N ILE A 110 15.29 -0.01 1.62
CA ILE A 110 15.28 -1.00 2.70
C ILE A 110 16.43 -0.67 3.64
N SER A 111 16.12 -0.42 4.91
CA SER A 111 17.12 -0.11 5.93
C SER A 111 16.75 -0.72 7.27
N SER A 112 17.74 -1.16 7.99
CA SER A 112 17.65 -1.59 9.40
C SER A 112 17.68 -0.40 10.37
N ASP A 113 18.16 0.75 9.94
CA ASP A 113 18.21 1.98 10.72
C ASP A 113 16.92 2.78 10.56
N ASN A 114 16.54 3.54 11.60
CA ASN A 114 15.25 4.25 11.64
C ASN A 114 15.34 5.75 11.33
N GLU A 115 16.41 6.25 10.71
CA GLU A 115 16.62 7.70 10.59
C GLU A 115 16.72 8.21 9.15
N GLY A 116 15.82 9.14 8.82
CA GLY A 116 16.00 10.11 7.72
C GLY A 116 15.72 9.65 6.29
N TYR A 117 15.44 8.38 6.08
CA TYR A 117 15.30 7.81 4.71
C TYR A 117 13.99 8.17 4.02
N GLU A 118 12.94 8.48 4.80
CA GLU A 118 11.66 8.92 4.25
C GLU A 118 11.79 10.21 3.44
N SER A 119 12.59 11.15 3.92
CA SER A 119 12.83 12.42 3.21
C SER A 119 13.57 12.19 1.90
N GLU A 120 14.53 11.27 1.85
CA GLU A 120 15.26 10.93 0.64
C GLU A 120 14.33 10.32 -0.41
N VAL A 121 13.50 9.35 -0.04
CA VAL A 121 12.53 8.73 -0.96
C VAL A 121 11.53 9.76 -1.50
N ILE A 122 11.10 10.72 -0.68
CA ILE A 122 10.21 11.80 -1.12
C ILE A 122 10.93 12.68 -2.15
N LEU A 123 12.18 13.10 -1.87
CA LEU A 123 12.97 13.92 -2.78
C LEU A 123 13.25 13.19 -4.10
N ASP A 124 13.63 11.92 -4.05
CA ASP A 124 13.85 11.12 -5.26
C ASP A 124 12.55 10.98 -6.09
N SER A 125 11.40 10.88 -5.44
CA SER A 125 10.11 10.86 -6.12
C SER A 125 9.79 12.19 -6.82
N VAL A 126 10.11 13.31 -6.18
CA VAL A 126 9.99 14.67 -6.74
C VAL A 126 10.90 14.81 -7.96
N GLU A 127 12.15 14.40 -7.83
CA GLU A 127 13.09 14.49 -8.95
C GLU A 127 12.70 13.60 -10.13
N CYS A 128 12.14 12.42 -9.89
CA CYS A 128 11.55 11.62 -10.97
C CYS A 128 10.44 12.36 -11.72
N LEU A 129 9.60 13.14 -11.05
CA LEU A 129 8.59 13.97 -11.69
C LEU A 129 9.24 15.10 -12.51
N ASN A 130 10.20 15.82 -11.92
CA ASN A 130 10.94 16.90 -12.59
C ASN A 130 11.66 16.41 -13.86
N LYS A 131 12.27 15.21 -13.82
CA LYS A 131 12.94 14.59 -14.98
C LYS A 131 11.98 14.23 -16.12
N ASN A 132 10.68 14.25 -15.86
CA ASN A 132 9.62 13.98 -16.82
C ASN A 132 8.75 15.21 -17.11
N ASP A 133 9.29 16.42 -16.85
CA ASP A 133 8.63 17.71 -17.09
C ASP A 133 7.31 17.91 -16.34
N VAL A 134 7.10 17.16 -15.25
CA VAL A 134 5.96 17.35 -14.34
C VAL A 134 6.41 18.30 -13.22
N ASN A 135 6.18 19.60 -13.41
CA ASN A 135 6.68 20.66 -12.53
C ASN A 135 5.59 21.25 -11.61
N GLU A 136 4.31 20.97 -11.90
CA GLU A 136 3.19 21.44 -11.10
C GLU A 136 2.50 20.26 -10.43
N PHE A 137 2.75 20.07 -9.16
CA PHE A 137 2.13 19.01 -8.35
C PHE A 137 2.03 19.41 -6.88
N LYS A 138 1.19 18.69 -6.14
CA LYS A 138 1.02 18.85 -4.70
C LYS A 138 1.36 17.55 -4.00
N ILE A 139 2.24 17.62 -3.00
CA ILE A 139 2.56 16.49 -2.13
C ILE A 139 1.63 16.53 -0.92
N ASN A 140 0.91 15.44 -0.68
CA ASN A 140 0.14 15.24 0.52
C ASN A 140 0.83 14.14 1.35
N LEU A 141 1.37 14.53 2.51
CA LEU A 141 1.97 13.59 3.44
C LEU A 141 0.92 13.17 4.47
N GLY A 142 0.82 11.87 4.72
CA GLY A 142 -0.06 11.30 5.72
C GLY A 142 0.71 10.34 6.61
N ASP A 143 0.45 10.41 7.92
CA ASP A 143 1.00 9.49 8.91
C ASP A 143 -0.14 8.72 9.57
N VAL A 144 -0.24 7.43 9.26
CA VAL A 144 -1.23 6.52 9.85
C VAL A 144 -0.99 6.35 11.36
N GLY A 145 0.26 6.53 11.83
CA GLY A 145 0.61 6.47 13.25
C GLY A 145 -0.07 7.59 14.05
N ILE A 146 -0.14 8.81 13.50
CA ILE A 146 -0.86 9.94 14.13
C ILE A 146 -2.34 9.59 14.26
N VAL A 147 -2.97 9.11 13.18
CA VAL A 147 -4.38 8.72 13.20
C VAL A 147 -4.62 7.59 14.20
N ARG A 148 -3.74 6.60 14.24
CA ARG A 148 -3.80 5.49 15.19
C ARG A 148 -3.72 5.98 16.63
N LYS A 149 -2.76 6.84 16.96
CA LYS A 149 -2.60 7.45 18.30
C LYS A 149 -3.85 8.25 18.70
N PHE A 150 -4.39 9.02 17.76
CA PHE A 150 -5.64 9.75 17.99
C PHE A 150 -6.80 8.80 18.31
N LEU A 151 -7.00 7.74 17.51
CA LEU A 151 -8.07 6.77 17.76
C LEU A 151 -7.92 6.06 19.12
N TYR A 152 -6.69 5.72 19.53
CA TYR A 152 -6.45 5.15 20.87
C TYR A 152 -6.72 6.17 21.99
N SER A 153 -6.49 7.46 21.78
CA SER A 153 -6.81 8.49 22.78
C SER A 153 -8.30 8.64 23.03
N LEU A 154 -9.15 8.11 22.14
CA LEU A 154 -10.60 8.03 22.32
C LEU A 154 -11.04 6.78 23.11
N ASP A 155 -10.10 6.02 23.67
CA ASP A 155 -10.33 4.76 24.41
C ASP A 155 -11.05 3.68 23.55
N LEU A 156 -10.80 3.68 22.25
CA LEU A 156 -11.33 2.65 21.36
C LEU A 156 -10.51 1.36 21.50
N ASN A 157 -11.20 0.21 21.45
CA ASN A 157 -10.49 -1.08 21.42
C ASN A 157 -9.77 -1.28 20.08
N SER A 158 -8.77 -2.17 20.08
CA SER A 158 -7.91 -2.43 18.91
C SER A 158 -8.71 -2.82 17.65
N SER A 159 -9.80 -3.55 17.81
CA SER A 159 -10.64 -3.99 16.67
C SER A 159 -11.35 -2.82 15.99
N LEU A 160 -11.80 -1.83 16.77
CA LEU A 160 -12.40 -0.59 16.25
C LEU A 160 -11.32 0.27 15.58
N VAL A 161 -10.16 0.43 16.23
CA VAL A 161 -9.05 1.19 15.65
C VAL A 161 -8.67 0.62 14.28
N GLU A 162 -8.47 -0.69 14.17
CA GLU A 162 -8.14 -1.33 12.89
C GLU A 162 -9.29 -1.22 11.87
N PHE A 163 -10.54 -1.28 12.32
CA PHE A 163 -11.68 -1.04 11.44
C PHE A 163 -11.66 0.38 10.85
N PHE A 164 -11.43 1.40 11.66
CA PHE A 164 -11.33 2.79 11.20
C PHE A 164 -10.15 2.97 10.24
N LEU A 165 -8.96 2.49 10.59
CA LEU A 165 -7.78 2.58 9.75
C LEU A 165 -7.97 1.91 8.37
N THR A 166 -8.63 0.75 8.35
CA THR A 166 -8.93 0.03 7.10
C THR A 166 -9.93 0.77 6.21
N ASN A 167 -10.78 1.60 6.80
CA ASN A 167 -11.85 2.30 6.10
C ASN A 167 -11.63 3.80 5.97
N LEU A 168 -10.40 4.30 6.17
CA LEU A 168 -10.06 5.75 6.10
C LEU A 168 -10.57 6.44 4.83
N LYS A 169 -10.57 5.74 3.69
CA LYS A 169 -11.07 6.29 2.41
C LYS A 169 -12.56 6.66 2.45
N LEU A 170 -13.35 6.05 3.33
CA LEU A 170 -14.77 6.37 3.47
C LEU A 170 -14.99 7.72 4.15
N PHE A 171 -14.05 8.17 4.99
CA PHE A 171 -14.15 9.46 5.69
C PHE A 171 -14.07 10.69 4.79
N ASN A 172 -13.57 10.52 3.56
CA ASN A 172 -13.51 11.58 2.56
C ASN A 172 -14.80 11.69 1.71
N SER A 173 -15.83 10.91 1.99
CA SER A 173 -17.10 10.95 1.28
C SER A 173 -18.17 11.65 2.12
N GLU A 174 -18.99 12.50 1.52
CA GLU A 174 -20.13 13.18 2.20
C GLU A 174 -21.17 12.20 2.80
N LYS A 175 -21.07 10.92 2.48
CA LYS A 175 -21.98 9.85 2.95
C LYS A 175 -21.27 8.82 3.85
N TYR A 176 -20.13 9.17 4.44
CA TYR A 176 -19.32 8.22 5.21
C TYR A 176 -20.06 7.63 6.41
N GLU A 177 -20.88 8.43 7.11
CA GLU A 177 -21.63 7.98 8.29
C GLU A 177 -22.58 6.83 7.94
N ASN A 178 -23.40 7.02 6.90
CA ASN A 178 -24.33 5.99 6.45
C ASN A 178 -23.60 4.75 5.93
N ALA A 179 -22.47 4.93 5.23
CA ALA A 179 -21.66 3.84 4.73
C ALA A 179 -20.99 3.03 5.86
N LEU A 180 -20.57 3.68 6.93
CA LEU A 180 -20.01 3.01 8.11
C LEU A 180 -21.08 2.30 8.92
N LEU A 181 -22.20 2.98 9.23
CA LEU A 181 -23.29 2.43 10.03
C LEU A 181 -23.96 1.24 9.35
N SER A 182 -24.02 1.20 8.04
CA SER A 182 -24.58 0.08 7.28
C SER A 182 -23.73 -1.19 7.33
N LYS A 183 -22.45 -1.11 7.70
CA LYS A 183 -21.60 -2.29 7.80
C LYS A 183 -21.90 -3.09 9.05
N ALA A 184 -22.42 -4.30 8.88
CA ALA A 184 -22.72 -5.22 9.99
C ALA A 184 -21.52 -5.43 10.92
N LYS A 185 -20.30 -5.44 10.37
CA LYS A 185 -19.06 -5.54 11.15
C LYS A 185 -18.88 -4.35 12.09
N PHE A 186 -19.19 -3.13 11.65
CA PHE A 186 -19.09 -1.92 12.47
C PHE A 186 -20.09 -1.94 13.63
N GLN A 187 -21.33 -2.33 13.36
CA GLN A 187 -22.36 -2.45 14.41
C GLN A 187 -21.97 -3.47 15.49
N ASN A 188 -21.37 -4.60 15.10
CA ASN A 188 -20.88 -5.60 16.04
C ASN A 188 -19.67 -5.09 16.86
N LEU A 189 -18.77 -4.33 16.23
CA LEU A 189 -17.60 -3.75 16.90
C LEU A 189 -18.02 -2.67 17.91
N ILE A 190 -19.01 -1.83 17.59
CA ILE A 190 -19.57 -0.84 18.54
C ILE A 190 -20.14 -1.55 19.75
N LYS A 191 -20.92 -2.63 19.56
CA LYS A 191 -21.48 -3.41 20.67
C LYS A 191 -20.41 -4.04 21.56
N SER A 192 -19.27 -4.39 21.01
CA SER A 192 -18.15 -5.00 21.74
C SER A 192 -17.31 -3.97 22.51
N ASN A 193 -17.46 -2.68 22.24
CA ASN A 193 -16.75 -1.64 22.97
C ASN A 193 -17.62 -1.12 24.13
N GLU A 194 -17.23 -1.45 25.38
CA GLU A 194 -18.00 -1.12 26.58
C GLU A 194 -18.30 0.37 26.74
N LYS A 195 -17.40 1.24 26.29
CA LYS A 195 -17.56 2.68 26.42
C LYS A 195 -18.56 3.24 25.42
N ILE A 196 -18.56 2.76 24.20
CA ILE A 196 -19.49 3.17 23.14
C ILE A 196 -20.86 2.52 23.34
N SER A 197 -20.92 1.27 23.79
CA SER A 197 -22.19 0.57 24.02
C SER A 197 -23.07 1.22 25.11
N LYS A 198 -22.45 1.99 26.00
CA LYS A 198 -23.13 2.77 27.05
C LYS A 198 -23.61 4.15 26.58
N LEU A 199 -23.16 4.63 25.41
CA LEU A 199 -23.61 5.88 24.82
C LEU A 199 -24.96 5.65 24.12
N GLY A 200 -25.93 6.50 24.38
CA GLY A 200 -27.18 6.51 23.62
C GLY A 200 -26.94 6.91 22.17
N LYS A 201 -27.88 6.56 21.26
CA LYS A 201 -27.74 6.91 19.82
C LYS A 201 -27.45 8.40 19.57
N LYS A 202 -28.06 9.30 20.37
CA LYS A 202 -27.85 10.75 20.27
C LYS A 202 -26.43 11.19 20.66
N ASP A 203 -25.77 10.45 21.53
CA ASP A 203 -24.40 10.78 21.98
C ASP A 203 -23.34 10.35 20.96
N ILE A 204 -23.69 9.38 20.10
CA ILE A 204 -22.80 8.92 19.01
C ILE A 204 -22.87 9.88 17.82
N GLU A 205 -24.03 10.50 17.57
CA GLU A 205 -24.26 11.46 16.49
C GLU A 205 -23.63 12.84 16.76
N ASN A 206 -23.30 13.15 18.03
CA ASN A 206 -22.75 14.44 18.47
C ASN A 206 -21.25 14.41 18.82
N LYS A 207 -20.53 13.34 18.53
CA LYS A 207 -19.06 13.21 18.68
C LYS A 207 -18.40 12.88 17.35
#